data_0faa9610b6902930286d0c9163e17923
#
_entry.id   0faa9610b6902930286d0c9163e17923
#
_cell.length_a   1.000
_cell.length_b   1.000
_cell.length_c   1.000
_cell.angle_alpha   90.00
_cell.angle_beta   90.00
_cell.angle_gamma   90.00
#
_symmetry.space_group_name_H-M   'P 1'
#
loop_
_entity.id
_entity.type
_entity.pdbx_description
1 polymer ?
#
loop_
_entity_poly.entity_id
_entity_poly.type
_entity_poly.pdbx_seq_one_letter_code
_entity_poly.pdbx_strand_id
1 'polypeptide(L)'
;ITDKIPDVDLLLVRDCLVHLSNDNILKFIENVKNSNVKYLLTTSFTDKNLGHDWRKSVLNANIPDGGWRPINLEIEPYKLTNPIDIIIENCAEDYPNYTDKSLLLYNIN
;
A
#
# COMPACT_ATOMS: atom_id res chain seq x y z
N ILE A 1 9.93 -8.65 6.10
CA ILE A 1 9.63 -7.21 6.04
C ILE A 1 10.72 -6.39 6.71
N THR A 2 11.33 -6.96 7.72
CA THR A 2 12.50 -6.33 8.38
C THR A 2 13.82 -6.84 7.81
N ASP A 3 13.79 -7.79 6.89
CA ASP A 3 14.96 -8.32 6.23
C ASP A 3 15.56 -7.30 5.27
N LYS A 4 16.84 -7.49 4.96
CA LYS A 4 17.53 -6.62 4.01
C LYS A 4 16.86 -6.72 2.65
N ILE A 5 16.51 -5.55 2.10
CA ILE A 5 15.94 -5.46 0.76
C ILE A 5 17.06 -5.65 -0.26
N PRO A 6 16.88 -6.52 -1.28
CA PRO A 6 17.90 -6.74 -2.29
C PRO A 6 18.19 -5.47 -3.12
N ASP A 7 19.38 -5.39 -3.69
CA ASP A 7 19.76 -4.31 -4.60
C ASP A 7 19.08 -4.50 -5.94
N VAL A 8 17.87 -3.93 -6.07
CA VAL A 8 17.08 -3.95 -7.30
C VAL A 8 16.63 -2.53 -7.62
N ASP A 9 16.44 -2.22 -8.89
CA ASP A 9 15.94 -0.92 -9.29
C ASP A 9 14.45 -0.77 -8.99
N LEU A 10 13.67 -1.81 -9.20
CA LEU A 10 12.23 -1.83 -8.95
C LEU A 10 11.89 -2.94 -7.97
N LEU A 11 11.19 -2.58 -6.90
CA LEU A 11 10.62 -3.53 -5.94
C LEU A 11 9.11 -3.58 -6.13
N LEU A 12 8.57 -4.75 -6.47
CA LEU A 12 7.14 -4.97 -6.58
C LEU A 12 6.62 -5.62 -5.30
N VAL A 13 5.66 -4.96 -4.66
CA VAL A 13 5.02 -5.45 -3.43
C VAL A 13 3.50 -5.40 -3.65
N ARG A 14 2.95 -6.49 -4.19
CA ARG A 14 1.53 -6.59 -4.53
C ARG A 14 0.81 -7.44 -3.50
N ASP A 15 -0.33 -6.94 -3.00
CA ASP A 15 -1.21 -7.65 -2.06
C ASP A 15 -0.50 -8.15 -0.79
N CYS A 16 0.57 -7.47 -0.36
CA CYS A 16 1.36 -7.87 0.79
C CYS A 16 1.10 -6.97 2.01
N LEU A 17 1.18 -5.66 1.84
CA LEU A 17 1.08 -4.71 2.96
C LEU A 17 -0.30 -4.73 3.61
N VAL A 18 -1.34 -5.10 2.87
CA VAL A 18 -2.70 -5.23 3.38
C VAL A 18 -2.84 -6.25 4.51
N HIS A 19 -1.85 -7.13 4.66
CA HIS A 19 -1.81 -8.17 5.69
C HIS A 19 -0.90 -7.84 6.87
N LEU A 20 -0.32 -6.65 6.91
CA LEU A 20 0.63 -6.24 7.93
C LEU A 20 0.03 -5.19 8.85
N SER A 21 0.49 -5.19 10.11
CA SER A 21 0.17 -4.12 11.05
C SER A 21 0.68 -2.77 10.53
N ASN A 22 0.09 -1.68 11.00
CA ASN A 22 0.54 -0.35 10.61
C ASN A 22 2.02 -0.12 10.98
N ASP A 23 2.45 -0.59 12.13
CA ASP A 23 3.86 -0.47 12.55
C ASP A 23 4.80 -1.17 11.57
N ASN A 24 4.43 -2.37 11.12
CA ASN A 24 5.26 -3.11 10.18
C ASN A 24 5.25 -2.50 8.79
N ILE A 25 4.14 -1.91 8.35
CA ILE A 25 4.11 -1.14 7.10
C ILE A 25 5.05 0.06 7.18
N LEU A 26 5.00 0.82 8.30
CA LEU A 26 5.88 1.97 8.49
C LEU A 26 7.36 1.56 8.51
N LYS A 27 7.68 0.45 9.16
CA LYS A 27 9.04 -0.12 9.15
C LYS A 27 9.47 -0.52 7.76
N PHE A 28 8.57 -1.12 6.98
CA PHE A 28 8.85 -1.48 5.60
C PHE A 28 9.17 -0.25 4.76
N ILE A 29 8.34 0.80 4.85
CA ILE A 29 8.57 2.06 4.12
C ILE A 29 9.94 2.64 4.48
N GLU A 30 10.26 2.69 5.76
CA GLU A 30 11.56 3.18 6.22
C GLU A 30 12.71 2.34 5.67
N ASN A 31 12.55 1.02 5.68
CA ASN A 31 13.55 0.10 5.16
C ASN A 31 13.79 0.31 3.66
N VAL A 32 12.72 0.51 2.90
CA VAL A 32 12.82 0.81 1.45
C VAL A 32 13.55 2.12 1.23
N LYS A 33 13.23 3.17 2.00
CA LYS A 33 13.90 4.47 1.89
C LYS A 33 15.39 4.39 2.18
N ASN A 34 15.80 3.49 3.05
CA ASN A 34 17.21 3.28 3.42
C ASN A 34 17.92 2.26 2.52
N SER A 35 17.22 1.71 1.53
CA SER A 35 17.79 0.76 0.57
C SER A 35 18.29 1.46 -0.69
N ASN A 36 18.79 0.67 -1.64
CA ASN A 36 19.18 1.15 -2.96
C ASN A 36 18.06 1.04 -4.00
N VAL A 37 16.85 0.69 -3.58
CA VAL A 37 15.68 0.61 -4.47
C VAL A 37 15.36 1.99 -5.01
N LYS A 38 15.23 2.13 -6.32
CA LYS A 38 14.84 3.38 -6.97
C LYS A 38 13.33 3.54 -7.02
N TYR A 39 12.63 2.48 -7.33
CA TYR A 39 11.18 2.50 -7.55
C TYR A 39 10.49 1.44 -6.71
N LEU A 40 9.39 1.83 -6.11
CA LEU A 40 8.47 0.92 -5.40
C LEU A 40 7.15 0.91 -6.14
N LEU A 41 6.69 -0.28 -6.55
CA LEU A 41 5.37 -0.48 -7.14
C LEU A 41 4.55 -1.33 -6.16
N THR A 42 3.49 -0.76 -5.60
CA THR A 42 2.78 -1.42 -4.50
C THR A 42 1.28 -1.15 -4.51
N THR A 43 0.52 -2.07 -3.95
CA THR A 43 -0.93 -2.00 -3.85
C THR A 43 -1.37 -0.86 -2.93
N SER A 44 -2.37 -0.10 -3.39
CA SER A 44 -3.06 0.91 -2.59
C SER A 44 -4.50 1.06 -3.07
N PHE A 45 -5.40 1.43 -2.16
CA PHE A 45 -6.80 1.74 -2.47
C PHE A 45 -6.94 3.25 -2.48
N THR A 46 -7.11 3.83 -3.65
CA THR A 46 -6.84 5.25 -3.89
C THR A 46 -8.04 6.18 -3.67
N ASP A 47 -9.27 5.67 -3.67
CA ASP A 47 -10.46 6.49 -3.53
C ASP A 47 -10.95 6.50 -2.09
N LYS A 48 -10.78 7.65 -1.42
CA LYS A 48 -11.21 7.84 -0.03
C LYS A 48 -12.75 7.84 0.12
N ASN A 49 -13.46 8.11 -0.96
CA ASN A 49 -14.91 8.27 -0.96
C ASN A 49 -15.62 7.01 -1.48
N LEU A 50 -14.87 6.03 -1.97
CA LEU A 50 -15.47 4.80 -2.47
C LEU A 50 -15.90 3.92 -1.32
N GLY A 51 -17.09 3.36 -1.44
CA GLY A 51 -17.65 2.44 -0.47
C GLY A 51 -18.49 3.14 0.58
N HIS A 52 -18.93 2.35 1.53
CA HIS A 52 -19.83 2.74 2.60
C HIS A 52 -19.06 3.10 3.86
N ASP A 53 -19.77 3.51 4.89
CA ASP A 53 -19.17 3.90 6.17
C ASP A 53 -18.29 2.78 6.77
N TRP A 54 -18.67 1.51 6.58
CA TRP A 54 -17.87 0.38 7.07
C TRP A 54 -16.46 0.38 6.46
N ARG A 55 -16.34 0.72 5.17
CA ARG A 55 -15.03 0.77 4.51
C ARG A 55 -14.17 1.90 5.07
N LYS A 56 -14.77 3.07 5.31
CA LYS A 56 -14.05 4.20 5.91
C LYS A 56 -13.51 3.85 7.29
N SER A 57 -14.26 3.05 8.06
CA SER A 57 -13.84 2.66 9.40
C SER A 57 -12.70 1.65 9.41
N VAL A 58 -12.53 0.85 8.34
CA VAL A 58 -11.48 -0.16 8.26
C VAL A 58 -10.27 0.28 7.45
N LEU A 59 -10.42 1.31 6.60
CA LEU A 59 -9.31 1.82 5.79
C LEU A 59 -8.17 2.28 6.70
N ASN A 60 -6.97 1.74 6.47
CA ASN A 60 -5.78 2.01 7.29
C ASN A 60 -5.95 1.67 8.78
N ALA A 61 -6.94 0.87 9.13
CA ALA A 61 -7.10 0.43 10.51
C ALA A 61 -5.90 -0.43 10.94
N ASN A 62 -5.52 -0.34 12.21
CA ASN A 62 -4.46 -1.19 12.72
C ASN A 62 -4.98 -2.63 12.89
N ILE A 63 -4.23 -3.59 12.36
CA ILE A 63 -4.55 -5.00 12.44
C ILE A 63 -3.30 -5.78 12.89
N PRO A 64 -3.45 -6.99 13.44
CA PRO A 64 -2.31 -7.87 13.62
C PRO A 64 -1.79 -8.38 12.28
N ASP A 65 -0.51 -8.73 12.20
CA ASP A 65 0.05 -9.37 11.01
C ASP A 65 -0.72 -10.66 10.69
N GLY A 66 -1.00 -10.86 9.41
CA GLY A 66 -1.80 -11.99 8.94
C GLY A 66 -3.28 -11.69 8.80
N GLY A 67 -3.75 -10.57 9.32
CA GLY A 67 -5.11 -10.07 9.05
C GLY A 67 -5.23 -9.47 7.65
N TRP A 68 -6.27 -8.68 7.42
CA TRP A 68 -6.46 -7.96 6.15
C TRP A 68 -7.29 -6.70 6.39
N ARG A 69 -6.92 -5.63 5.71
CA ARG A 69 -7.76 -4.45 5.54
C ARG A 69 -7.30 -3.68 4.30
N PRO A 70 -8.17 -2.86 3.69
CA PRO A 70 -7.71 -1.98 2.62
C PRO A 70 -6.79 -0.90 3.19
N ILE A 71 -5.75 -0.55 2.43
CA ILE A 71 -4.83 0.53 2.79
C ILE A 71 -4.82 1.58 1.70
N ASN A 72 -4.72 2.84 2.11
CA ASN A 72 -4.39 3.96 1.23
C ASN A 72 -3.08 4.55 1.73
N LEU A 73 -2.01 4.34 0.96
CA LEU A 73 -0.66 4.75 1.36
C LEU A 73 -0.46 6.26 1.33
N GLU A 74 -1.33 7.00 0.64
CA GLU A 74 -1.17 8.45 0.47
C GLU A 74 -1.67 9.26 1.68
N ILE A 75 -2.45 8.63 2.56
CA ILE A 75 -3.03 9.29 3.74
C ILE A 75 -2.44 8.74 5.04
N GLU A 76 -2.88 9.31 6.18
CA GLU A 76 -2.45 8.84 7.51
C GLU A 76 -2.68 7.34 7.70
N PRO A 77 -1.82 6.62 8.39
CA PRO A 77 -0.58 7.08 9.04
C PRO A 77 0.65 7.08 8.13
N TYR A 78 0.51 6.67 6.88
CA TYR A 78 1.65 6.42 5.99
C TYR A 78 2.14 7.66 5.26
N LYS A 79 1.24 8.48 4.74
CA LYS A 79 1.51 9.73 4.01
C LYS A 79 2.57 9.59 2.92
N LEU A 80 2.56 8.46 2.22
CA LEU A 80 3.44 8.23 1.08
C LEU A 80 2.76 8.84 -0.15
N THR A 81 3.03 10.13 -0.38
CA THR A 81 2.35 10.94 -1.38
C THR A 81 3.14 11.02 -2.68
N ASN A 82 2.51 11.58 -3.71
CA ASN A 82 3.13 11.88 -5.01
C ASN A 82 3.67 10.64 -5.73
N PRO A 83 2.85 9.58 -5.93
CA PRO A 83 3.27 8.51 -6.83
C PRO A 83 3.51 9.09 -8.22
N ILE A 84 4.49 8.55 -8.96
CA ILE A 84 4.76 9.01 -10.32
C ILE A 84 3.84 8.36 -11.35
N ASP A 85 3.18 7.28 -11.00
CA ASP A 85 2.18 6.63 -11.86
C ASP A 85 1.22 5.79 -11.03
N ILE A 86 0.03 5.54 -11.60
CA ILE A 86 -1.03 4.75 -10.97
C ILE A 86 -1.57 3.78 -12.00
N ILE A 87 -1.56 2.48 -11.68
CA ILE A 87 -2.15 1.43 -12.51
C ILE A 87 -3.41 0.93 -11.82
N ILE A 88 -4.58 1.24 -12.37
CA ILE A 88 -5.86 0.79 -11.84
C ILE A 88 -6.08 -0.66 -12.26
N GLU A 89 -6.26 -1.56 -11.28
CA GLU A 89 -6.37 -2.98 -11.56
C GLU A 89 -7.78 -3.42 -11.97
N ASN A 90 -8.80 -2.53 -11.87
CA ASN A 90 -10.21 -2.86 -12.15
C ASN A 90 -10.67 -4.07 -11.36
N CYS A 91 -10.38 -4.09 -10.06
CA CYS A 91 -10.70 -5.21 -9.19
C CYS A 91 -12.20 -5.44 -9.14
N ALA A 92 -12.64 -6.61 -9.58
CA ALA A 92 -14.05 -7.03 -9.54
C ALA A 92 -14.37 -7.89 -8.33
N GLU A 93 -13.38 -8.23 -7.54
CA GLU A 93 -13.54 -9.00 -6.32
C GLU A 93 -14.36 -8.19 -5.32
N ASP A 94 -15.43 -8.79 -4.80
CA ASP A 94 -16.38 -8.10 -3.92
C ASP A 94 -16.91 -6.78 -4.52
N TYR A 95 -17.18 -6.79 -5.83
CA TYR A 95 -17.67 -5.63 -6.58
C TYR A 95 -18.93 -5.06 -5.89
N PRO A 96 -19.07 -3.70 -5.76
CA PRO A 96 -18.16 -2.67 -6.25
C PRO A 96 -17.17 -2.12 -5.18
N ASN A 97 -16.90 -2.84 -4.12
CA ASN A 97 -16.29 -2.29 -2.90
C ASN A 97 -14.80 -1.95 -3.06
N TYR A 98 -14.09 -2.60 -3.99
CA TYR A 98 -12.63 -2.44 -4.15
C TYR A 98 -12.21 -2.12 -5.57
N THR A 99 -13.09 -1.44 -6.33
CA THR A 99 -12.77 -1.08 -7.72
C THR A 99 -11.63 -0.06 -7.84
N ASP A 100 -11.29 0.62 -6.75
CA ASP A 100 -10.18 1.56 -6.68
C ASP A 100 -8.83 0.91 -6.38
N LYS A 101 -8.79 -0.41 -6.22
CA LYS A 101 -7.53 -1.13 -6.01
C LYS A 101 -6.57 -0.85 -7.15
N SER A 102 -5.39 -0.36 -6.82
CA SER A 102 -4.41 0.12 -7.79
C SER A 102 -3.01 -0.29 -7.38
N LEU A 103 -2.09 -0.22 -8.35
CA LEU A 103 -0.66 -0.25 -8.07
C LEU A 103 -0.13 1.18 -8.20
N LEU A 104 0.50 1.68 -7.15
CA LEU A 104 1.14 2.99 -7.15
C LEU A 104 2.63 2.81 -7.38
N LEU A 105 3.17 3.57 -8.32
CA LEU A 105 4.60 3.59 -8.60
C LEU A 105 5.23 4.82 -7.92
N TYR A 106 6.18 4.59 -7.05
CA TYR A 106 6.89 5.63 -6.34
C TYR A 106 8.35 5.69 -6.76
N ASN A 107 8.89 6.89 -6.90
CA ASN A 107 10.33 7.11 -6.97
C ASN A 107 10.82 7.33 -5.53
N ILE A 108 11.53 6.34 -4.98
CA ILE A 108 11.94 6.35 -3.57
C ILE A 108 13.32 6.98 -3.40
N ASN A 109 14.26 6.65 -4.26
CA ASN A 109 15.65 7.10 -4.16
C ASN A 109 16.12 7.72 -5.51
#